data_c87ae4a1244ac8ad966a3b14aa1fe831
#
_entry.id   c87ae4a1244ac8ad966a3b14aa1fe831
#
_cell.length_a   1.000
_cell.length_b   1.000
_cell.length_c   1.000
_cell.angle_alpha   90.00
_cell.angle_beta   90.00
_cell.angle_gamma   90.00
#
_symmetry.space_group_name_H-M   'P 1'
#
loop_
_entity.id
_entity.type
_entity.pdbx_description
1 polymer ?
#
loop_
_entity_poly.entity_id
_entity_poly.type
_entity_poly.pdbx_seq_one_letter_code
_entity_poly.pdbx_strand_id
1 'polypeptide(L)' 'MNILVIGTGGREHALAWQCAKDSKVSTVFVANGNAGTALEHKLQNIDLNVKDHAAVIQFCQDN' A
#
# COMPACT_ATOMS: atom_id res chain seq x y z
N MET A 1 4.97 -11.36 4.44
CA MET A 1 5.56 -10.35 3.52
C MET A 1 4.62 -9.16 3.46
N ASN A 2 5.17 -7.97 3.59
CA ASN A 2 4.42 -6.72 3.43
C ASN A 2 4.77 -6.08 2.10
N ILE A 3 3.80 -5.41 1.50
CA ILE A 3 3.95 -4.78 0.20
C ILE A 3 3.54 -3.32 0.31
N LEU A 4 4.24 -2.44 -0.37
CA LEU A 4 3.87 -1.04 -0.49
C LEU A 4 3.45 -0.76 -1.93
N VAL A 5 2.21 -0.27 -2.11
CA VAL A 5 1.70 0.20 -3.39
C VAL A 5 1.57 1.71 -3.32
N ILE A 6 2.13 2.40 -4.31
CA ILE A 6 2.08 3.85 -4.38
C ILE A 6 1.01 4.29 -5.37
N GLY A 7 0.01 5.01 -4.90
CA GLY A 7 -1.04 5.53 -5.76
C GLY A 7 -2.35 5.77 -5.03
N THR A 8 -3.27 6.43 -5.72
CA THR A 8 -4.58 6.80 -5.17
C THR A 8 -5.75 6.38 -6.06
N GLY A 9 -5.47 5.90 -7.27
CA GLY A 9 -6.50 5.60 -8.26
C GLY A 9 -7.00 4.18 -8.22
N GLY A 10 -7.96 3.90 -9.10
CA GLY A 10 -8.56 2.57 -9.20
C GLY A 10 -7.59 1.49 -9.64
N ARG A 11 -6.56 1.86 -10.45
CA ARG A 11 -5.54 0.92 -10.89
C ARG A 11 -4.71 0.42 -9.70
N GLU A 12 -4.33 1.32 -8.83
CA GLU A 12 -3.56 0.99 -7.63
C GLU A 12 -4.40 0.17 -6.65
N HIS A 13 -5.69 0.48 -6.56
CA HIS A 13 -6.62 -0.33 -5.76
C HIS A 13 -6.67 -1.77 -6.27
N ALA A 14 -6.80 -1.95 -7.59
CA ALA A 14 -6.85 -3.28 -8.19
C ALA A 14 -5.55 -4.05 -7.96
N LEU A 15 -4.40 -3.39 -8.09
CA LEU A 15 -3.09 -3.99 -7.82
C LEU A 15 -2.97 -4.44 -6.36
N ALA A 16 -3.33 -3.56 -5.43
CA ALA A 16 -3.24 -3.86 -4.01
C ALA A 16 -4.17 -5.03 -3.64
N TRP A 17 -5.38 -5.03 -4.16
CA TRP A 17 -6.34 -6.10 -3.93
C TRP A 17 -5.80 -7.44 -4.45
N GLN A 18 -5.19 -7.43 -5.63
CA GLN A 18 -4.61 -8.64 -6.21
C GLN A 18 -3.45 -9.16 -5.36
N CYS A 19 -2.59 -8.27 -4.88
CA CYS A 19 -1.49 -8.64 -3.98
C CYS A 19 -2.01 -9.25 -2.68
N ALA A 20 -3.09 -8.73 -2.14
CA ALA A 20 -3.66 -9.19 -0.89
C ALA A 20 -4.22 -10.60 -0.95
N LYS A 21 -4.48 -11.12 -2.15
CA LYS A 21 -4.96 -12.50 -2.33
C LYS A 21 -3.89 -13.54 -2.05
N ASP A 22 -2.62 -13.18 -2.13
CA ASP A 22 -1.53 -14.13 -1.90
C ASP A 22 -1.42 -14.40 -0.40
N SER A 23 -1.44 -15.69 -0.02
CA SER A 23 -1.35 -16.09 1.38
C SER A 23 -0.04 -15.70 2.05
N LYS A 24 1.01 -15.44 1.27
CA LYS A 24 2.30 -14.99 1.79
C LYS A 24 2.33 -13.51 2.13
N VAL A 25 1.32 -12.76 1.70
CA VAL A 25 1.22 -11.33 1.97
C VAL A 25 0.42 -11.11 3.25
N SER A 26 1.02 -10.43 4.22
CA SER A 26 0.38 -10.11 5.50
C SER A 26 -0.38 -8.80 5.42
N THR A 27 0.25 -7.76 4.89
CA THR A 27 -0.33 -6.43 4.79
C THR A 27 0.11 -5.78 3.48
N VAL A 28 -0.80 -5.06 2.84
CA VAL A 28 -0.51 -4.20 1.70
C VAL A 28 -0.75 -2.77 2.14
N PHE A 29 0.33 -1.98 2.23
CA PHE A 29 0.24 -0.55 2.51
C PHE A 29 0.01 0.19 1.21
N VAL A 30 -0.91 1.13 1.20
CA VAL A 30 -1.23 1.93 0.01
C VAL A 30 -0.96 3.40 0.31
N ALA A 31 0.02 3.97 -0.34
CA ALA A 31 0.38 5.37 -0.18
C ALA A 31 -0.13 6.17 -1.40
N ASN A 32 -1.09 7.04 -1.28
CA ASN A 32 -1.85 7.38 -0.09
C ASN A 32 -3.20 6.66 -0.05
N GLY A 33 -3.52 5.91 -1.09
CA GLY A 33 -4.76 5.17 -1.17
C GLY A 33 -5.98 6.03 -1.47
N ASN A 34 -7.15 5.43 -1.29
CA ASN A 34 -8.44 6.12 -1.43
C ASN A 34 -9.46 5.43 -0.51
N ALA A 35 -10.72 5.89 -0.54
CA ALA A 35 -11.76 5.32 0.32
C ALA A 35 -11.99 3.83 0.05
N GLY A 36 -11.86 3.40 -1.21
CA GLY A 36 -12.00 1.98 -1.56
C GLY A 36 -10.90 1.12 -0.97
N THR A 37 -9.64 1.56 -1.06
CA THR A 37 -8.52 0.80 -0.50
C THR A 37 -8.60 0.73 1.02
N ALA A 38 -9.15 1.74 1.68
CA ALA A 38 -9.29 1.76 3.13
C ALA A 38 -10.23 0.66 3.64
N LEU A 39 -11.14 0.18 2.80
CA LEU A 39 -12.14 -0.81 3.18
C LEU A 39 -11.75 -2.24 2.86
N GLU A 40 -10.65 -2.44 2.12
CA GLU A 40 -10.25 -3.77 1.68
C GLU A 40 -9.49 -4.53 2.77
N HIS A 41 -9.72 -5.84 2.82
CA HIS A 41 -9.00 -6.73 3.74
C HIS A 41 -7.50 -6.73 3.42
N LYS A 42 -6.67 -6.66 4.45
CA LYS A 42 -5.21 -6.59 4.39
C LYS A 42 -4.65 -5.26 3.86
N LEU A 43 -5.48 -4.37 3.32
CA LEU A 43 -5.02 -3.08 2.81
C LEU A 43 -5.06 -2.04 3.93
N GLN A 44 -4.01 -1.24 4.00
CA GLN A 44 -3.91 -0.14 4.96
C GLN A 44 -3.41 1.09 4.24
N ASN A 45 -4.24 2.13 4.22
CA ASN A 45 -3.81 3.41 3.68
C ASN A 45 -2.81 4.08 4.64
N ILE A 46 -1.79 4.67 4.07
CA ILE A 46 -0.81 5.44 4.83
C ILE A 46 -0.63 6.80 4.19
N ASP A 47 -0.30 7.79 5.00
CA ASP A 47 0.02 9.13 4.55
C ASP A 47 1.53 9.24 4.40
N LEU A 48 1.99 9.26 3.15
CA LEU A 48 3.42 9.26 2.85
C LEU A 48 3.66 10.19 1.65
N ASN A 49 4.61 11.12 1.79
CA ASN A 49 5.04 11.93 0.66
C ASN A 49 5.92 11.09 -0.26
N VAL A 50 5.30 10.54 -1.31
CA VAL A 50 5.99 9.62 -2.23
C VAL A 50 7.05 10.31 -3.09
N LYS A 51 7.10 11.64 -3.11
CA LYS A 51 8.16 12.40 -3.77
C LYS A 51 9.41 12.50 -2.90
N ASP A 52 9.29 12.26 -1.62
CA ASP A 52 10.41 12.22 -0.69
C ASP A 52 10.95 10.78 -0.67
N HIS A 53 11.97 10.53 -1.47
CA HIS A 53 12.50 9.17 -1.62
C HIS A 53 13.09 8.64 -0.32
N ALA A 54 13.69 9.50 0.49
CA ALA A 54 14.23 9.07 1.79
C ALA A 54 13.12 8.58 2.72
N ALA A 55 11.97 9.26 2.72
CA ALA A 55 10.82 8.85 3.51
C ALA A 55 10.26 7.50 3.05
N VAL A 56 10.20 7.29 1.72
CA VAL A 56 9.74 6.01 1.16
C VAL A 56 10.67 4.88 1.55
N ILE A 57 11.97 5.09 1.43
CA ILE A 57 12.97 4.08 1.81
C ILE A 57 12.87 3.76 3.30
N GLN A 58 12.74 4.79 4.13
CA GLN A 58 12.62 4.61 5.59
C GLN A 58 11.38 3.81 5.95
N PHE A 59 10.25 4.11 5.32
CA PHE A 59 9.02 3.36 5.54
C PHE A 59 9.20 1.88 5.19
N CYS A 60 9.82 1.60 4.05
CA CYS A 60 10.06 0.22 3.61
C CYS A 60 11.02 -0.53 4.54
N GLN A 61 11.99 0.15 5.12
CA GLN A 61 12.91 -0.45 6.09
C GLN A 61 12.21 -0.78 7.41
N ASP A 62 11.26 0.08 7.84
CA ASP A 62 10.57 -0.07 9.11
C ASP A 62 9.41 -1.07 9.04
N ASN A 63 8.94 -1.36 7.85
CA ASN A 63 7.77 -2.20 7.63
C ASN A 63 8.02 -3.30 6.60
#